data_8aaba5d30214670d5a597caf6b09a100
#
_entry.id   8aaba5d30214670d5a597caf6b09a100
#
_cell.length_a   1.000
_cell.length_b   1.000
_cell.length_c   1.000
_cell.angle_alpha   90.00
_cell.angle_beta   90.00
_cell.angle_gamma   90.00
#
_symmetry.space_group_name_H-M   'P 1'
#
loop_
_entity.id
_entity.type
_entity.pdbx_description
1 polymer ?
#
loop_
_entity_poly.entity_id
_entity_poly.type
_entity_poly.pdbx_seq_one_letter_code
_entity_poly.pdbx_strand_id
1 'polypeptide(L)'
;MSLIGGFLGGYAILNRSGLLGAAQTSNMINTVLNLAGGSFGDLAIRLGALVLYVSGIVATVLIPRYTRWDLKNVSLALDAAAVMILGFLPQGMDNMLALYPLFFALSVQWCTFQGCRGYASATVFSTNNLRQFATAVAAFYFGREEKMREKIKFYGATLTAFHLGVAASWPCCNLAGVKSAWICLAPLAVAGYLAAAGRSEEGVKICECRGKRAKVRGLAG
;
A
#
# COMPACT_ATOMS: atom_id res chain seq x y z
N MET A 1 6.66 1.97 2.28
CA MET A 1 5.42 1.50 1.63
C MET A 1 4.92 2.44 0.52
N SER A 2 4.81 3.77 0.72
CA SER A 2 4.30 4.68 -0.35
C SER A 2 5.13 4.65 -1.64
N LEU A 3 6.46 4.54 -1.56
CA LEU A 3 7.33 4.37 -2.72
C LEU A 3 6.99 3.07 -3.49
N ILE A 4 6.76 1.97 -2.76
CA ILE A 4 6.36 0.68 -3.33
C ILE A 4 5.00 0.80 -4.02
N GLY A 5 3.99 1.39 -3.35
CA GLY A 5 2.68 1.63 -3.94
C GLY A 5 2.73 2.49 -5.20
N GLY A 6 3.59 3.53 -5.20
CA GLY A 6 3.84 4.37 -6.37
C GLY A 6 4.49 3.61 -7.52
N PHE A 7 5.52 2.81 -7.23
CA PHE A 7 6.20 1.99 -8.23
C PHE A 7 5.24 0.97 -8.87
N LEU A 8 4.47 0.24 -8.06
CA LEU A 8 3.51 -0.75 -8.55
C LEU A 8 2.34 -0.10 -9.31
N GLY A 9 1.92 1.11 -8.91
CA GLY A 9 0.97 1.91 -9.67
C GLY A 9 1.49 2.31 -11.05
N GLY A 10 2.72 2.82 -11.12
CA GLY A 10 3.39 3.15 -12.39
C GLY A 10 3.63 1.91 -13.27
N TYR A 11 4.08 0.80 -12.67
CA TYR A 11 4.23 -0.49 -13.33
C TYR A 11 2.92 -0.95 -14.00
N ALA A 12 1.81 -0.90 -13.26
CA ALA A 12 0.50 -1.34 -13.77
C ALA A 12 0.05 -0.48 -14.96
N ILE A 13 0.21 0.84 -14.87
CA ILE A 13 -0.14 1.76 -15.95
C ILE A 13 0.70 1.52 -17.20
N LEU A 14 2.02 1.35 -17.05
CA LEU A 14 2.95 1.22 -18.17
C LEU A 14 2.90 -0.15 -18.85
N ASN A 15 2.72 -1.23 -18.10
CA ASN A 15 2.75 -2.59 -18.64
C ASN A 15 1.35 -3.17 -18.91
N ARG A 16 0.26 -2.55 -18.43
CA ARG A 16 -1.11 -3.08 -18.51
C ARG A 16 -2.12 -2.03 -18.97
N SER A 17 -1.81 -1.35 -20.08
CA SER A 17 -2.72 -0.46 -20.84
C SER A 17 -3.43 0.59 -19.99
N GLY A 18 -2.71 1.26 -19.09
CA GLY A 18 -3.25 2.35 -18.27
C GLY A 18 -4.13 1.90 -17.10
N LEU A 19 -4.22 0.60 -16.84
CA LEU A 19 -4.99 0.08 -15.70
C LEU A 19 -4.21 0.31 -14.40
N LEU A 20 -4.91 0.74 -13.37
CA LEU A 20 -4.34 0.94 -12.04
C LEU A 20 -4.82 -0.18 -11.11
N GLY A 21 -3.92 -1.08 -10.73
CA GLY A 21 -4.22 -2.28 -9.92
C GLY A 21 -4.82 -2.01 -8.53
N ALA A 22 -4.83 -0.76 -8.05
CA ALA A 22 -5.45 -0.37 -6.80
C ALA A 22 -6.77 0.40 -6.97
N ALA A 23 -7.06 0.99 -8.16
CA ALA A 23 -8.18 1.91 -8.38
C ALA A 23 -9.50 1.17 -8.63
N GLN A 24 -10.18 0.78 -7.56
CA GLN A 24 -11.47 0.09 -7.66
C GLN A 24 -12.62 0.96 -8.14
N THR A 25 -12.58 2.28 -7.95
CA THR A 25 -13.65 3.17 -8.44
C THR A 25 -13.82 3.05 -9.96
N SER A 26 -12.73 3.14 -10.72
CA SER A 26 -12.79 2.94 -12.18
C SER A 26 -13.24 1.53 -12.55
N ASN A 27 -12.77 0.51 -11.82
CA ASN A 27 -13.19 -0.87 -12.05
C ASN A 27 -14.70 -1.06 -11.82
N MET A 28 -15.26 -0.52 -10.73
CA MET A 28 -16.70 -0.60 -10.43
C MET A 28 -17.54 0.14 -11.48
N ILE A 29 -17.12 1.34 -11.92
CA ILE A 29 -17.82 2.07 -13.00
C ILE A 29 -17.86 1.23 -14.27
N ASN A 30 -16.71 0.70 -14.70
CA ASN A 30 -16.64 -0.14 -15.90
C ASN A 30 -17.41 -1.47 -15.75
N THR A 31 -17.51 -2.02 -14.53
CA THR A 31 -18.34 -3.20 -14.25
C THR A 31 -19.83 -2.92 -14.59
N VAL A 32 -20.34 -1.77 -14.16
CA VAL A 32 -21.72 -1.35 -14.47
C VAL A 32 -21.90 -1.09 -15.96
N LEU A 33 -20.93 -0.42 -16.60
CA LEU A 33 -21.00 -0.14 -18.04
C LEU A 33 -20.94 -1.42 -18.88
N ASN A 34 -20.11 -2.39 -18.49
CA ASN A 34 -20.05 -3.68 -19.20
C ASN A 34 -21.34 -4.49 -19.04
N LEU A 35 -21.97 -4.42 -17.85
CA LEU A 35 -23.30 -5.03 -17.63
C LEU A 35 -24.34 -4.39 -18.54
N ALA A 36 -24.38 -3.06 -18.60
CA ALA A 36 -25.33 -2.32 -19.44
C ALA A 36 -25.08 -2.52 -20.96
N GLY A 37 -23.80 -2.64 -21.35
CA GLY A 37 -23.39 -2.86 -22.74
C GLY A 37 -23.40 -4.32 -23.21
N GLY A 38 -23.73 -5.28 -22.33
CA GLY A 38 -23.79 -6.70 -22.66
C GLY A 38 -22.44 -7.40 -22.82
N SER A 39 -21.33 -6.80 -22.35
CA SER A 39 -19.98 -7.38 -22.42
C SER A 39 -19.73 -8.33 -21.24
N PHE A 40 -20.37 -9.49 -21.24
CA PHE A 40 -20.33 -10.41 -20.09
C PHE A 40 -18.93 -11.00 -19.78
N GLY A 41 -18.07 -11.15 -20.79
CA GLY A 41 -16.68 -11.61 -20.59
C GLY A 41 -15.89 -10.61 -19.76
N ASP A 42 -15.87 -9.33 -20.16
CA ASP A 42 -15.22 -8.26 -19.44
C ASP A 42 -15.84 -8.03 -18.06
N LEU A 43 -17.16 -8.16 -17.95
CA LEU A 43 -17.89 -8.10 -16.70
C LEU A 43 -17.36 -9.15 -15.70
N ALA A 44 -17.22 -10.42 -16.13
CA ALA A 44 -16.74 -11.50 -15.28
C ALA A 44 -15.31 -11.24 -14.78
N ILE A 45 -14.40 -10.77 -15.65
CA ILE A 45 -13.04 -10.43 -15.30
C ILE A 45 -13.02 -9.29 -14.27
N ARG A 46 -13.82 -8.23 -14.46
CA ARG A 46 -13.89 -7.11 -13.51
C ARG A 46 -14.50 -7.49 -12.18
N LEU A 47 -15.50 -8.34 -12.16
CA LEU A 47 -16.07 -8.89 -10.93
C LEU A 47 -15.03 -9.74 -10.18
N GLY A 48 -14.24 -10.56 -10.89
CA GLY A 48 -13.16 -11.31 -10.31
C GLY A 48 -12.12 -10.41 -9.61
N ALA A 49 -11.73 -9.31 -10.26
CA ALA A 49 -10.83 -8.31 -9.68
C ALA A 49 -11.42 -7.67 -8.40
N LEU A 50 -12.72 -7.34 -8.43
CA LEU A 50 -13.43 -6.78 -7.28
C LEU A 50 -13.49 -7.78 -6.12
N VAL A 51 -13.82 -9.03 -6.39
CA VAL A 51 -13.86 -10.11 -5.37
C VAL A 51 -12.49 -10.29 -4.73
N LEU A 52 -11.41 -10.33 -5.53
CA LEU A 52 -10.04 -10.41 -5.00
C LEU A 52 -9.69 -9.22 -4.12
N TYR A 53 -10.04 -8.02 -4.54
CA TYR A 53 -9.78 -6.81 -3.76
C TYR A 53 -10.53 -6.82 -2.42
N VAL A 54 -11.82 -7.17 -2.43
CA VAL A 54 -12.65 -7.28 -1.22
C VAL A 54 -12.13 -8.40 -0.31
N SER A 55 -11.74 -9.55 -0.87
CA SER A 55 -11.19 -10.65 -0.08
C SER A 55 -9.89 -10.26 0.63
N GLY A 56 -9.03 -9.44 0.00
CA GLY A 56 -7.85 -8.87 0.65
C GLY A 56 -8.21 -7.96 1.83
N ILE A 57 -9.22 -7.10 1.69
CA ILE A 57 -9.72 -6.27 2.80
C ILE A 57 -10.21 -7.17 3.94
N VAL A 58 -11.05 -8.17 3.64
CA VAL A 58 -11.58 -9.12 4.63
C VAL A 58 -10.44 -9.88 5.32
N ALA A 59 -9.42 -10.30 4.57
CA ALA A 59 -8.25 -10.98 5.13
C ALA A 59 -7.55 -10.15 6.21
N THR A 60 -7.49 -8.81 6.08
CA THR A 60 -6.88 -7.94 7.10
C THR A 60 -7.63 -7.94 8.44
N VAL A 61 -8.90 -8.28 8.44
CA VAL A 61 -9.72 -8.44 9.66
C VAL A 61 -9.59 -9.86 10.22
N LEU A 62 -9.60 -10.88 9.35
CA LEU A 62 -9.60 -12.27 9.77
C LEU A 62 -8.23 -12.75 10.26
N ILE A 63 -7.14 -12.33 9.61
CA ILE A 63 -5.78 -12.77 9.97
C ILE A 63 -5.46 -12.46 11.44
N PRO A 64 -5.59 -11.23 11.96
CA PRO A 64 -5.30 -10.97 13.37
C PRO A 64 -6.28 -11.63 14.34
N ARG A 65 -7.49 -11.96 13.88
CA ARG A 65 -8.52 -12.58 14.72
C ARG A 65 -8.30 -14.08 14.92
N TYR A 66 -7.84 -14.79 13.87
CA TYR A 66 -7.73 -16.23 13.87
C TYR A 66 -6.29 -16.76 13.86
N THR A 67 -5.30 -15.88 13.67
CA THR A 67 -3.90 -16.24 13.65
C THR A 67 -3.07 -15.32 14.55
N ARG A 68 -1.84 -15.74 14.86
CA ARG A 68 -0.86 -14.91 15.57
C ARG A 68 0.10 -14.18 14.62
N TRP A 69 -0.22 -14.15 13.33
CA TRP A 69 0.63 -13.54 12.32
C TRP A 69 0.56 -12.02 12.41
N ASP A 70 1.71 -11.39 12.32
CA ASP A 70 1.79 -9.94 12.21
C ASP A 70 1.33 -9.51 10.81
N LEU A 71 0.28 -8.70 10.77
CA LEU A 71 -0.33 -8.26 9.52
C LEU A 71 0.63 -7.47 8.62
N LYS A 72 1.61 -6.72 9.21
CA LYS A 72 2.63 -6.02 8.44
C LYS A 72 3.52 -7.00 7.66
N ASN A 73 3.94 -8.09 8.31
CA ASN A 73 4.74 -9.13 7.66
C ASN A 73 3.95 -9.86 6.59
N VAL A 74 2.68 -10.17 6.86
CA VAL A 74 1.79 -10.81 5.88
C VAL A 74 1.63 -9.91 4.66
N SER A 75 1.38 -8.61 4.86
CA SER A 75 1.28 -7.66 3.74
C SER A 75 2.55 -7.60 2.91
N LEU A 76 3.73 -7.49 3.54
CA LEU A 76 5.01 -7.48 2.84
C LEU A 76 5.27 -8.78 2.06
N ALA A 77 4.90 -9.93 2.63
CA ALA A 77 5.03 -11.22 1.97
C ALA A 77 4.09 -11.35 0.76
N LEU A 78 2.86 -10.84 0.88
CA LEU A 78 1.88 -10.81 -0.20
C LEU A 78 2.31 -9.85 -1.32
N ASP A 79 2.84 -8.68 -0.99
CA ASP A 79 3.39 -7.74 -1.98
C ASP A 79 4.58 -8.39 -2.73
N ALA A 80 5.47 -9.07 -2.01
CA ALA A 80 6.60 -9.79 -2.62
C ALA A 80 6.12 -10.95 -3.53
N ALA A 81 5.13 -11.73 -3.08
CA ALA A 81 4.55 -12.81 -3.88
C ALA A 81 3.87 -12.26 -5.14
N ALA A 82 3.08 -11.18 -5.02
CA ALA A 82 2.46 -10.52 -6.17
C ALA A 82 3.51 -10.04 -7.18
N VAL A 83 4.56 -9.37 -6.71
CA VAL A 83 5.68 -8.89 -7.54
C VAL A 83 6.40 -10.04 -8.24
N MET A 84 6.63 -11.15 -7.55
CA MET A 84 7.22 -12.35 -8.15
C MET A 84 6.33 -12.90 -9.26
N ILE A 85 5.03 -13.07 -9.01
CA ILE A 85 4.07 -13.56 -10.00
C ILE A 85 4.05 -12.64 -11.24
N LEU A 86 3.94 -11.33 -11.04
CA LEU A 86 3.85 -10.36 -12.14
C LEU A 86 5.00 -10.45 -13.14
N GLY A 87 6.23 -10.64 -12.65
CA GLY A 87 7.41 -10.74 -13.51
C GLY A 87 7.46 -12.02 -14.37
N PHE A 88 6.68 -13.05 -14.01
CA PHE A 88 6.52 -14.29 -14.80
C PHE A 88 5.32 -14.24 -15.77
N LEU A 89 4.36 -13.32 -15.57
CA LEU A 89 3.15 -13.27 -16.41
C LEU A 89 3.48 -12.77 -17.82
N PRO A 90 2.96 -13.43 -18.87
CA PRO A 90 3.19 -13.01 -20.25
C PRO A 90 2.67 -11.60 -20.53
N GLN A 91 3.39 -10.85 -21.36
CA GLN A 91 2.99 -9.50 -21.75
C GLN A 91 1.67 -9.51 -22.56
N GLY A 92 1.41 -10.56 -23.33
CA GLY A 92 0.17 -10.73 -24.10
C GLY A 92 -1.03 -11.26 -23.31
N MET A 93 -0.89 -11.49 -22.00
CA MET A 93 -2.02 -11.86 -21.14
C MET A 93 -2.99 -10.69 -21.01
N ASP A 94 -4.29 -11.00 -20.85
CA ASP A 94 -5.29 -9.97 -20.54
C ASP A 94 -4.82 -9.06 -19.40
N ASN A 95 -4.91 -7.75 -19.61
CA ASN A 95 -4.31 -6.77 -18.71
C ASN A 95 -4.93 -6.76 -17.31
N MET A 96 -6.25 -6.99 -17.23
CA MET A 96 -6.95 -7.01 -15.94
C MET A 96 -6.64 -8.30 -15.17
N LEU A 97 -6.64 -9.46 -15.84
CA LEU A 97 -6.28 -10.75 -15.25
C LEU A 97 -4.83 -10.74 -14.73
N ALA A 98 -3.92 -10.13 -15.50
CA ALA A 98 -2.52 -10.00 -15.10
C ALA A 98 -2.33 -9.17 -13.82
N LEU A 99 -3.26 -8.28 -13.49
CA LEU A 99 -3.23 -7.45 -12.29
C LEU A 99 -3.92 -8.09 -11.06
N TYR A 100 -4.52 -9.28 -11.20
CA TYR A 100 -5.20 -9.96 -10.10
C TYR A 100 -4.34 -10.10 -8.83
N PRO A 101 -3.05 -10.49 -8.92
CA PRO A 101 -2.18 -10.52 -7.74
C PRO A 101 -2.05 -9.17 -7.05
N LEU A 102 -2.01 -8.06 -7.82
CA LEU A 102 -1.95 -6.72 -7.26
C LEU A 102 -3.26 -6.28 -6.60
N PHE A 103 -4.42 -6.63 -7.17
CA PHE A 103 -5.70 -6.28 -6.54
C PHE A 103 -5.79 -6.83 -5.12
N PHE A 104 -5.37 -8.07 -4.92
CA PHE A 104 -5.35 -8.69 -3.59
C PHE A 104 -4.27 -8.07 -2.69
N ALA A 105 -3.01 -8.05 -3.13
CA ALA A 105 -1.89 -7.60 -2.30
C ALA A 105 -2.01 -6.11 -1.91
N LEU A 106 -2.33 -5.23 -2.86
CA LEU A 106 -2.45 -3.80 -2.58
C LEU A 106 -3.66 -3.45 -1.70
N SER A 107 -4.73 -4.25 -1.71
CA SER A 107 -5.84 -4.07 -0.77
C SER A 107 -5.43 -4.40 0.66
N VAL A 108 -4.64 -5.46 0.85
CA VAL A 108 -4.04 -5.81 2.15
C VAL A 108 -3.04 -4.73 2.59
N GLN A 109 -2.16 -4.27 1.69
CA GLN A 109 -1.21 -3.20 1.97
C GLN A 109 -1.91 -1.92 2.42
N TRP A 110 -2.96 -1.51 1.71
CA TRP A 110 -3.72 -0.31 2.03
C TRP A 110 -4.34 -0.37 3.43
N CYS A 111 -4.98 -1.49 3.76
CA CYS A 111 -5.61 -1.68 5.06
C CYS A 111 -4.59 -1.87 6.20
N THR A 112 -3.38 -2.35 5.90
CA THR A 112 -2.34 -2.59 6.90
C THR A 112 -1.55 -1.32 7.24
N PHE A 113 -1.18 -0.54 6.22
CA PHE A 113 -0.34 0.65 6.37
C PHE A 113 -1.17 1.93 6.26
N GLN A 114 -2.04 2.16 7.25
CA GLN A 114 -3.03 3.25 7.26
C GLN A 114 -2.46 4.61 7.71
N GLY A 115 -1.17 4.72 7.98
CA GLY A 115 -0.52 5.96 8.40
C GLY A 115 0.35 5.79 9.65
N CYS A 116 0.81 6.90 10.19
CA CYS A 116 1.57 6.94 11.44
C CYS A 116 1.45 8.30 12.13
N ARG A 117 1.92 8.41 13.38
CA ARG A 117 1.93 9.65 14.18
C ARG A 117 0.55 10.32 14.31
N GLY A 118 -0.54 9.55 14.28
CA GLY A 118 -1.90 10.08 14.33
C GLY A 118 -2.44 10.62 12.99
N TYR A 119 -1.69 10.53 11.90
CA TYR A 119 -2.14 10.92 10.57
C TYR A 119 -2.50 9.68 9.74
N ALA A 120 -3.75 9.63 9.26
CA ALA A 120 -4.19 8.59 8.35
C ALA A 120 -3.71 8.89 6.93
N SER A 121 -3.03 7.93 6.29
CA SER A 121 -2.56 8.05 4.91
C SER A 121 -2.78 6.77 4.13
N ALA A 122 -2.90 6.88 2.81
CA ALA A 122 -2.93 5.75 1.91
C ALA A 122 -1.56 5.57 1.24
N THR A 123 -1.04 4.35 1.27
CA THR A 123 0.25 4.03 0.65
C THR A 123 0.13 3.75 -0.85
N VAL A 124 -1.07 3.39 -1.31
CA VAL A 124 -1.37 3.00 -2.71
C VAL A 124 -2.16 4.04 -3.48
N PHE A 125 -2.60 5.13 -2.82
CA PHE A 125 -3.38 6.22 -3.40
C PHE A 125 -2.82 7.57 -3.02
N SER A 126 -2.81 8.52 -3.96
CA SER A 126 -2.32 9.89 -3.74
C SER A 126 -3.42 10.90 -3.42
N THR A 127 -4.65 10.70 -3.91
CA THR A 127 -5.71 11.74 -3.88
C THR A 127 -6.06 12.19 -2.46
N ASN A 128 -6.25 11.27 -1.52
CA ASN A 128 -6.54 11.64 -0.13
C ASN A 128 -5.33 12.31 0.55
N ASN A 129 -4.11 11.83 0.28
CA ASN A 129 -2.89 12.42 0.81
C ASN A 129 -2.70 13.86 0.27
N LEU A 130 -2.98 14.08 -1.03
CA LEU A 130 -2.97 15.40 -1.65
C LEU A 130 -3.99 16.35 -1.02
N ARG A 131 -5.23 15.89 -0.81
CA ARG A 131 -6.26 16.68 -0.11
C ARG A 131 -5.79 17.10 1.29
N GLN A 132 -5.27 16.16 2.07
CA GLN A 132 -4.77 16.42 3.43
C GLN A 132 -3.58 17.39 3.42
N PHE A 133 -2.67 17.25 2.45
CA PHE A 133 -1.55 18.16 2.27
C PHE A 133 -2.03 19.57 1.95
N ALA A 134 -2.87 19.72 0.91
CA ALA A 134 -3.36 21.02 0.46
C ALA A 134 -4.15 21.77 1.55
N THR A 135 -5.01 21.04 2.28
CA THR A 135 -5.75 21.64 3.42
C THR A 135 -4.84 22.05 4.57
N ALA A 136 -3.80 21.27 4.86
CA ALA A 136 -2.83 21.64 5.88
C ALA A 136 -1.98 22.86 5.48
N VAL A 137 -1.58 22.96 4.21
CA VAL A 137 -0.88 24.13 3.65
C VAL A 137 -1.76 25.38 3.75
N ALA A 138 -3.03 25.28 3.36
CA ALA A 138 -3.97 26.40 3.45
C ALA A 138 -4.18 26.87 4.90
N ALA A 139 -4.37 25.94 5.84
CA ALA A 139 -4.53 26.27 7.26
C ALA A 139 -3.26 26.88 7.86
N PHE A 140 -2.07 26.44 7.43
CA PHE A 140 -0.80 26.99 7.89
C PHE A 140 -0.60 28.44 7.39
N TYR A 141 -0.72 28.69 6.07
CA TYR A 141 -0.41 29.99 5.50
C TYR A 141 -1.55 31.04 5.70
N PHE A 142 -2.79 30.63 5.52
CA PHE A 142 -3.94 31.54 5.63
C PHE A 142 -4.57 31.54 7.02
N GLY A 143 -4.61 30.39 7.68
CA GLY A 143 -5.16 30.24 9.05
C GLY A 143 -4.14 30.50 10.16
N ARG A 144 -2.83 30.67 9.82
CA ARG A 144 -1.72 30.84 10.77
C ARG A 144 -1.64 29.74 11.83
N GLU A 145 -2.01 28.52 11.46
CA GLU A 145 -2.02 27.37 12.35
C GLU A 145 -0.65 26.65 12.33
N GLU A 146 0.28 27.07 13.17
CA GLU A 146 1.65 26.49 13.26
C GLU A 146 1.65 24.98 13.51
N LYS A 147 0.66 24.44 14.20
CA LYS A 147 0.49 22.99 14.43
C LYS A 147 0.35 22.18 13.13
N MET A 148 -0.01 22.82 12.01
CA MET A 148 -0.16 22.16 10.70
C MET A 148 1.19 21.82 10.06
N ARG A 149 2.31 22.39 10.53
CA ARG A 149 3.65 22.16 9.96
C ARG A 149 4.04 20.69 9.92
N GLU A 150 3.78 19.93 10.99
CA GLU A 150 4.10 18.50 11.05
C GLU A 150 3.20 17.69 10.10
N LYS A 151 1.95 18.09 9.96
CA LYS A 151 1.00 17.49 9.00
C LYS A 151 1.46 17.72 7.56
N ILE A 152 1.92 18.92 7.23
CA ILE A 152 2.49 19.26 5.90
C ILE A 152 3.71 18.37 5.61
N LYS A 153 4.65 18.26 6.55
CA LYS A 153 5.84 17.41 6.39
C LYS A 153 5.47 15.95 6.17
N PHE A 154 4.52 15.43 6.94
CA PHE A 154 4.10 14.04 6.83
C PHE A 154 3.48 13.72 5.48
N TYR A 155 2.48 14.49 5.05
CA TYR A 155 1.81 14.24 3.76
C TYR A 155 2.70 14.63 2.58
N GLY A 156 3.52 15.66 2.70
CA GLY A 156 4.53 16.02 1.71
C GLY A 156 5.51 14.88 1.47
N ALA A 157 6.09 14.32 2.54
CA ALA A 157 6.99 13.16 2.43
C ALA A 157 6.29 11.93 1.84
N THR A 158 5.05 11.67 2.22
CA THR A 158 4.25 10.54 1.69
C THR A 158 4.00 10.69 0.19
N LEU A 159 3.60 11.89 -0.26
CA LEU A 159 3.38 12.20 -1.68
C LEU A 159 4.69 12.12 -2.47
N THR A 160 5.76 12.72 -1.96
CA THR A 160 7.08 12.66 -2.60
C THR A 160 7.55 11.22 -2.77
N ALA A 161 7.47 10.40 -1.72
CA ALA A 161 7.86 8.99 -1.78
C ALA A 161 7.03 8.23 -2.83
N PHE A 162 5.71 8.46 -2.89
CA PHE A 162 4.84 7.83 -3.89
C PHE A 162 5.25 8.22 -5.30
N HIS A 163 5.42 9.52 -5.59
CA HIS A 163 5.75 10.00 -6.93
C HIS A 163 7.18 9.62 -7.35
N LEU A 164 8.13 9.52 -6.41
CA LEU A 164 9.45 8.95 -6.69
C LEU A 164 9.35 7.48 -7.09
N GLY A 165 8.46 6.71 -6.47
CA GLY A 165 8.17 5.34 -6.90
C GLY A 165 7.62 5.28 -8.32
N VAL A 166 6.65 6.14 -8.66
CA VAL A 166 6.11 6.25 -10.02
C VAL A 166 7.22 6.64 -11.01
N ALA A 167 8.02 7.66 -10.70
CA ALA A 167 9.11 8.10 -11.58
C ALA A 167 10.14 6.99 -11.81
N ALA A 168 10.49 6.23 -10.77
CA ALA A 168 11.41 5.09 -10.88
C ALA A 168 10.83 3.94 -11.73
N SER A 169 9.50 3.75 -11.73
CA SER A 169 8.89 2.69 -12.54
C SER A 169 9.08 2.90 -14.04
N TRP A 170 9.13 4.15 -14.51
CA TRP A 170 9.24 4.46 -15.94
C TRP A 170 10.50 3.89 -16.61
N PRO A 171 11.73 4.21 -16.15
CA PRO A 171 12.93 3.63 -16.75
C PRO A 171 13.00 2.11 -16.54
N CYS A 172 12.55 1.60 -15.39
CA CYS A 172 12.55 0.17 -15.11
C CYS A 172 11.65 -0.60 -16.09
N CYS A 173 10.44 -0.10 -16.36
CA CYS A 173 9.50 -0.72 -17.28
C CYS A 173 9.99 -0.64 -18.73
N ASN A 174 10.61 0.46 -19.14
CA ASN A 174 11.18 0.59 -20.48
C ASN A 174 12.36 -0.36 -20.72
N LEU A 175 13.17 -0.63 -19.70
CA LEU A 175 14.33 -1.51 -19.80
C LEU A 175 13.98 -3.00 -19.67
N ALA A 176 13.06 -3.35 -18.78
CA ALA A 176 12.79 -4.75 -18.41
C ALA A 176 11.33 -5.20 -18.65
N GLY A 177 10.46 -4.33 -19.16
CA GLY A 177 9.05 -4.66 -19.39
C GLY A 177 8.37 -5.20 -18.13
N VAL A 178 7.63 -6.30 -18.26
CA VAL A 178 6.93 -6.93 -17.14
C VAL A 178 7.86 -7.44 -16.03
N LYS A 179 9.12 -7.79 -16.35
CA LYS A 179 10.11 -8.23 -15.37
C LYS A 179 10.59 -7.11 -14.45
N SER A 180 10.32 -5.85 -14.79
CA SER A 180 10.60 -4.70 -13.92
C SER A 180 9.88 -4.78 -12.57
N ALA A 181 8.80 -5.55 -12.46
CA ALA A 181 8.15 -5.84 -11.20
C ALA A 181 9.15 -6.33 -10.13
N TRP A 182 10.10 -7.19 -10.49
CA TRP A 182 11.10 -7.75 -9.56
C TRP A 182 12.02 -6.71 -8.93
N ILE A 183 12.20 -5.56 -9.55
CA ILE A 183 12.99 -4.45 -8.98
C ILE A 183 12.35 -3.97 -7.67
N CYS A 184 11.02 -4.11 -7.54
CA CYS A 184 10.29 -3.75 -6.33
C CYS A 184 10.63 -4.63 -5.11
N LEU A 185 11.28 -5.80 -5.32
CA LEU A 185 11.74 -6.66 -4.21
C LEU A 185 12.78 -5.95 -3.34
N ALA A 186 13.64 -5.09 -3.92
CA ALA A 186 14.65 -4.37 -3.16
C ALA A 186 14.02 -3.40 -2.12
N PRO A 187 13.12 -2.47 -2.48
CA PRO A 187 12.46 -1.63 -1.49
C PRO A 187 11.52 -2.42 -0.56
N LEU A 188 10.96 -3.57 -0.99
CA LEU A 188 10.21 -4.47 -0.10
C LEU A 188 11.10 -5.10 0.97
N ALA A 189 12.31 -5.56 0.61
CA ALA A 189 13.28 -6.08 1.56
C ALA A 189 13.69 -5.01 2.60
N VAL A 190 13.94 -3.77 2.16
CA VAL A 190 14.22 -2.65 3.05
C VAL A 190 13.04 -2.38 3.99
N ALA A 191 11.80 -2.38 3.47
CA ALA A 191 10.60 -2.19 4.29
C ALA A 191 10.43 -3.31 5.33
N GLY A 192 10.73 -4.56 4.96
CA GLY A 192 10.74 -5.71 5.86
C GLY A 192 11.77 -5.58 6.97
N TYR A 193 12.99 -5.19 6.62
CA TYR A 193 14.05 -4.93 7.59
C TYR A 193 13.65 -3.82 8.59
N LEU A 194 13.14 -2.70 8.11
CA LEU A 194 12.69 -1.60 8.96
C LEU A 194 11.53 -2.00 9.88
N ALA A 195 10.59 -2.81 9.37
CA ALA A 195 9.49 -3.33 10.17
C ALA A 195 9.96 -4.29 11.28
N ALA A 196 11.00 -5.07 11.02
CA ALA A 196 11.63 -5.96 12.00
C ALA A 196 12.43 -5.17 13.05
N ALA A 197 13.23 -4.19 12.62
CA ALA A 197 14.03 -3.32 13.51
C ALA A 197 13.15 -2.48 14.45
N GLY A 198 12.07 -1.90 13.95
CA GLY A 198 11.13 -1.11 14.77
C GLY A 198 10.46 -1.94 15.86
N ARG A 199 10.22 -3.23 15.63
CA ARG A 199 9.69 -4.14 16.68
C ARG A 199 10.69 -4.44 17.78
N SER A 200 11.98 -4.54 17.45
CA SER A 200 13.02 -4.74 18.43
C SER A 200 13.09 -3.55 19.41
N GLU A 201 12.96 -2.33 18.92
CA GLU A 201 12.94 -1.12 19.77
C GLU A 201 11.68 -1.03 20.65
N GLU A 202 10.51 -1.36 20.11
CA GLU A 202 9.26 -1.39 20.90
C GLU A 202 9.31 -2.49 21.99
N GLY A 203 9.85 -3.65 21.68
CA GLY A 203 10.06 -4.74 22.63
C GLY A 203 10.99 -4.34 23.78
N VAL A 204 12.09 -3.66 23.49
CA VAL A 204 13.05 -3.16 24.50
C VAL A 204 12.36 -2.11 25.40
N LYS A 205 11.64 -1.15 24.83
CA LYS A 205 10.92 -0.13 25.62
C LYS A 205 9.85 -0.71 26.54
N ILE A 206 9.12 -1.74 26.10
CA ILE A 206 8.12 -2.44 26.94
C ILE A 206 8.79 -3.18 28.09
N CYS A 207 9.92 -3.86 27.86
CA CYS A 207 10.71 -4.52 28.90
C CYS A 207 11.25 -3.51 29.93
N GLU A 208 11.79 -2.37 29.50
CA GLU A 208 12.24 -1.32 30.40
C GLU A 208 11.12 -0.72 31.27
N CYS A 209 9.95 -0.48 30.67
CA CYS A 209 8.79 0.00 31.40
C CYS A 209 8.24 -1.02 32.42
N ARG A 210 8.28 -2.32 32.08
CA ARG A 210 7.93 -3.40 33.04
C ARG A 210 8.94 -3.51 34.16
N GLY A 211 10.24 -3.42 33.88
CA GLY A 211 11.32 -3.43 34.87
C GLY A 211 11.22 -2.26 35.87
N LYS A 212 10.95 -1.06 35.37
CA LYS A 212 10.72 0.14 36.21
C LYS A 212 9.50 0.01 37.11
N ARG A 213 8.37 -0.53 36.62
CA ARG A 213 7.15 -0.77 37.42
C ARG A 213 7.36 -1.87 38.50
N ALA A 214 8.12 -2.91 38.20
CA ALA A 214 8.46 -3.96 39.19
C ALA A 214 9.35 -3.38 40.31
N LYS A 215 10.32 -2.53 39.98
CA LYS A 215 11.23 -1.90 40.95
C LYS A 215 10.50 -0.91 41.89
N VAL A 216 9.50 -0.18 41.39
CA VAL A 216 8.67 0.73 42.20
C VAL A 216 7.75 -0.02 43.14
N ARG A 217 7.22 -1.19 42.74
CA ARG A 217 6.40 -2.05 43.62
C ARG A 217 7.21 -2.77 44.69
N GLY A 218 8.47 -3.09 44.43
CA GLY A 218 9.36 -3.72 45.42
C GLY A 218 9.95 -2.78 46.47
N LEU A 219 9.81 -1.46 46.29
CA LEU A 219 10.24 -0.44 47.24
C LEU A 219 9.11 0.08 48.16
N ALA A 220 7.88 -0.38 47.91
CA ALA A 220 6.66 0.03 48.65
C ALA A 220 6.10 -1.10 49.55
N GLY A 221 6.82 -2.20 49.74
CA GLY A 221 6.62 -3.28 50.70
C GLY A 221 7.81 -3.44 51.63
#